data_13ccca58500678d2b4258c873b651853
#
_entry.id   13ccca58500678d2b4258c873b651853
#
_cell.length_a   1.000
_cell.length_b   1.000
_cell.length_c   1.000
_cell.angle_alpha   90.00
_cell.angle_beta   90.00
_cell.angle_gamma   90.00
#
_symmetry.space_group_name_H-M   'P 1'
#
loop_
_entity.id
_entity.type
_entity.pdbx_description
1 polymer ?
#
loop_
_entity_poly.entity_id
_entity_poly.type
_entity_poly.pdbx_seq_one_letter_code
_entity_poly.pdbx_strand_id
1 'polypeptide(L)'
;KRVPATTGKDKAKADVNAEKEQKNIQINSNDEATTEEKLVASDNLNHVVETTNQAIEDAPDTNQVNVEKNKGIGTIRDIQPLVVKKPTAKSKIESAVEKKKTEIKQTQNATHDEVREGLNQLNQIHEKAKNDVNQSQTNQQVENAEQNSLDQINNFRPDFSKKRNAVAEIVKAQQNKIDEIEQEFSATQEEKDNALQHLDEQVKEIINSINQANTDNEVDNAKTSGLNNITEY
;
A
#
# COMPACT_ATOMS: atom_id res chain seq x y z
N LYS A 1 -63.77 9.07 23.95
CA LYS A 1 -62.42 9.19 23.43
C LYS A 1 -61.46 9.11 24.59
N ARG A 2 -60.73 7.99 24.71
CA ARG A 2 -59.71 7.88 25.74
C ARG A 2 -58.42 8.47 25.16
N VAL A 3 -57.91 9.47 25.82
CA VAL A 3 -56.53 9.95 25.66
C VAL A 3 -55.61 8.79 25.97
N PRO A 4 -54.58 8.52 25.16
CA PRO A 4 -53.62 7.48 25.49
C PRO A 4 -53.12 7.69 26.90
N ALA A 5 -53.12 6.64 27.70
CA ALA A 5 -52.58 6.71 29.04
C ALA A 5 -51.09 7.10 28.92
N THR A 6 -50.59 7.90 29.84
CA THR A 6 -49.18 8.29 29.96
C THR A 6 -48.30 7.06 29.85
N THR A 7 -48.73 5.91 30.37
CA THR A 7 -48.01 4.63 30.27
C THR A 7 -47.84 4.12 28.84
N GLY A 8 -48.78 4.39 27.92
CA GLY A 8 -48.65 3.99 26.51
C GLY A 8 -47.58 4.79 25.79
N LYS A 9 -47.51 6.09 26.04
CA LYS A 9 -46.47 6.97 25.52
C LYS A 9 -45.08 6.65 26.12
N ASP A 10 -45.06 6.38 27.41
CA ASP A 10 -43.85 6.00 28.13
C ASP A 10 -43.27 4.69 27.57
N LYS A 11 -44.13 3.69 27.32
CA LYS A 11 -43.72 2.43 26.73
C LYS A 11 -43.20 2.63 25.32
N ALA A 12 -43.84 3.44 24.49
CA ALA A 12 -43.38 3.74 23.13
C ALA A 12 -42.02 4.41 23.15
N LYS A 13 -41.81 5.39 24.04
CA LYS A 13 -40.53 6.04 24.23
C LYS A 13 -39.45 5.06 24.71
N ALA A 14 -39.81 4.11 25.58
CA ALA A 14 -38.90 3.06 26.03
C ALA A 14 -38.48 2.14 24.88
N ASP A 15 -39.42 1.78 24.00
CA ASP A 15 -39.10 0.98 22.80
C ASP A 15 -38.15 1.73 21.85
N VAL A 16 -38.39 3.02 21.66
CA VAL A 16 -37.48 3.89 20.86
C VAL A 16 -36.08 3.95 21.50
N ASN A 17 -36.05 4.10 22.83
CA ASN A 17 -34.75 4.14 23.54
C ASN A 17 -33.98 2.81 23.43
N ALA A 18 -34.67 1.69 23.46
CA ALA A 18 -34.06 0.38 23.27
C ALA A 18 -33.40 0.27 21.88
N GLU A 19 -34.10 0.73 20.84
CA GLU A 19 -33.52 0.79 19.48
C GLU A 19 -32.30 1.74 19.41
N LYS A 20 -32.40 2.89 20.08
CA LYS A 20 -31.28 3.84 20.21
C LYS A 20 -30.04 3.16 20.78
N GLU A 21 -30.19 2.44 21.88
CA GLU A 21 -29.07 1.77 22.54
C GLU A 21 -28.45 0.70 21.65
N GLN A 22 -29.26 -0.09 20.95
CA GLN A 22 -28.72 -1.06 19.98
C GLN A 22 -28.01 -0.38 18.86
N LYS A 23 -28.54 0.71 18.33
CA LYS A 23 -27.91 1.47 17.26
C LYS A 23 -26.59 2.09 17.72
N ASN A 24 -26.52 2.62 18.92
CA ASN A 24 -25.27 3.14 19.50
C ASN A 24 -24.17 2.08 19.51
N ILE A 25 -24.51 0.86 19.91
CA ILE A 25 -23.57 -0.25 19.90
C ILE A 25 -23.09 -0.52 18.49
N GLN A 26 -23.98 -0.57 17.50
CA GLN A 26 -23.65 -0.81 16.11
C GLN A 26 -22.74 0.28 15.54
N ILE A 27 -23.06 1.55 15.81
CA ILE A 27 -22.24 2.69 15.36
C ILE A 27 -20.84 2.59 15.97
N ASN A 28 -20.75 2.37 17.27
CA ASN A 28 -19.46 2.32 17.98
C ASN A 28 -18.62 1.10 17.61
N SER A 29 -19.27 0.02 17.18
CA SER A 29 -18.59 -1.22 16.76
C SER A 29 -18.13 -1.21 15.30
N ASN A 30 -18.44 -0.17 14.55
CA ASN A 30 -18.07 -0.08 13.15
C ASN A 30 -16.61 0.31 13.02
N ASP A 31 -15.73 -0.67 12.85
CA ASP A 31 -14.27 -0.47 12.78
C ASP A 31 -13.82 0.27 11.52
N GLU A 32 -14.66 0.33 10.49
CA GLU A 32 -14.32 1.04 9.25
C GLU A 32 -14.56 2.55 9.37
N ALA A 33 -15.38 2.99 10.32
CA ALA A 33 -15.70 4.40 10.54
C ALA A 33 -14.69 5.02 11.52
N THR A 34 -14.32 6.27 11.26
CA THR A 34 -13.52 7.07 12.20
C THR A 34 -14.40 7.55 13.35
N THR A 35 -13.75 7.99 14.43
CA THR A 35 -14.44 8.59 15.58
C THR A 35 -15.34 9.73 15.13
N GLU A 36 -14.87 10.60 14.23
CA GLU A 36 -15.64 11.74 13.72
C GLU A 36 -16.84 11.29 12.89
N GLU A 37 -16.68 10.26 12.07
CA GLU A 37 -17.78 9.69 11.29
C GLU A 37 -18.83 9.04 12.18
N LYS A 38 -18.40 8.35 13.23
CA LYS A 38 -19.29 7.78 14.25
C LYS A 38 -20.04 8.87 14.99
N LEU A 39 -19.37 9.97 15.31
CA LEU A 39 -19.98 11.10 16.02
C LEU A 39 -21.11 11.73 15.22
N VAL A 40 -20.92 11.92 13.91
CA VAL A 40 -21.97 12.43 13.03
C VAL A 40 -23.19 11.51 13.03
N ALA A 41 -22.96 10.21 12.96
CA ALA A 41 -24.06 9.23 13.01
C ALA A 41 -24.77 9.25 14.37
N SER A 42 -24.03 9.37 15.47
CA SER A 42 -24.59 9.48 16.82
C SER A 42 -25.40 10.75 17.01
N ASP A 43 -24.94 11.87 16.48
CA ASP A 43 -25.69 13.14 16.52
C ASP A 43 -26.99 13.02 15.73
N ASN A 44 -26.96 12.40 14.57
CA ASN A 44 -28.14 12.13 13.77
C ASN A 44 -29.12 11.21 14.53
N LEU A 45 -28.60 10.17 15.16
CA LEU A 45 -29.40 9.26 15.98
C LEU A 45 -30.11 10.01 17.10
N ASN A 46 -29.41 10.86 17.84
CA ASN A 46 -29.97 11.66 18.92
C ASN A 46 -31.09 12.57 18.41
N HIS A 47 -30.86 13.19 17.24
CA HIS A 47 -31.86 14.07 16.62
C HIS A 47 -33.14 13.28 16.23
N VAL A 48 -32.99 12.10 15.64
CA VAL A 48 -34.11 11.24 15.25
C VAL A 48 -34.89 10.79 16.49
N VAL A 49 -34.21 10.42 17.57
CA VAL A 49 -34.82 10.02 18.85
C VAL A 49 -35.63 11.17 19.43
N GLU A 50 -35.07 12.37 19.49
CA GLU A 50 -35.78 13.56 20.00
C GLU A 50 -36.99 13.87 19.17
N THR A 51 -36.91 13.86 17.86
CA THR A 51 -38.02 14.10 16.94
C THR A 51 -39.11 13.05 17.12
N THR A 52 -38.72 11.78 17.25
CA THR A 52 -39.66 10.66 17.46
C THR A 52 -40.35 10.78 18.79
N ASN A 53 -39.63 11.07 19.87
CA ASN A 53 -40.21 11.23 21.20
C ASN A 53 -41.18 12.41 21.23
N GLN A 54 -40.87 13.49 20.55
CA GLN A 54 -41.80 14.63 20.46
C GLN A 54 -43.07 14.26 19.69
N ALA A 55 -42.93 13.53 18.57
CA ALA A 55 -44.09 13.06 17.81
C ALA A 55 -44.98 12.10 18.63
N ILE A 56 -44.38 11.26 19.45
CA ILE A 56 -45.09 10.37 20.36
C ILE A 56 -45.85 11.20 21.41
N GLU A 57 -45.18 12.20 21.98
CA GLU A 57 -45.78 13.06 23.00
C GLU A 57 -46.98 13.82 22.44
N ASP A 58 -46.90 14.30 21.21
CA ASP A 58 -47.95 15.09 20.56
C ASP A 58 -49.02 14.23 19.93
N ALA A 59 -48.89 12.89 19.91
CA ALA A 59 -49.86 12.00 19.29
C ALA A 59 -51.23 12.06 20.00
N PRO A 60 -52.34 12.18 19.27
CA PRO A 60 -53.65 12.35 19.84
C PRO A 60 -54.27 11.05 20.34
N ASP A 61 -53.83 9.90 19.88
CA ASP A 61 -54.41 8.60 20.25
C ASP A 61 -53.36 7.47 20.17
N THR A 62 -53.75 6.29 20.64
CA THR A 62 -52.86 5.11 20.67
C THR A 62 -52.42 4.68 19.30
N ASN A 63 -53.25 4.76 18.27
CA ASN A 63 -52.90 4.43 16.90
C ASN A 63 -51.78 5.32 16.40
N GLN A 64 -51.89 6.62 16.62
CA GLN A 64 -50.88 7.58 16.18
C GLN A 64 -49.59 7.42 16.97
N VAL A 65 -49.66 7.09 18.26
CA VAL A 65 -48.46 6.75 19.06
C VAL A 65 -47.69 5.58 18.40
N ASN A 66 -48.41 4.53 18.01
CA ASN A 66 -47.78 3.36 17.37
C ASN A 66 -47.19 3.70 15.98
N VAL A 67 -47.91 4.52 15.21
CA VAL A 67 -47.41 4.98 13.89
C VAL A 67 -46.11 5.74 14.05
N GLU A 68 -46.07 6.71 14.95
CA GLU A 68 -44.86 7.53 15.17
C GLU A 68 -43.71 6.72 15.75
N LYS A 69 -44.00 5.81 16.69
CA LYS A 69 -42.98 4.89 17.23
C LYS A 69 -42.38 4.03 16.14
N ASN A 70 -43.16 3.37 15.30
CA ASN A 70 -42.70 2.47 14.27
C ASN A 70 -41.90 3.22 13.19
N LYS A 71 -42.38 4.40 12.83
CA LYS A 71 -41.68 5.29 11.90
C LYS A 71 -40.29 5.67 12.43
N GLY A 72 -40.22 6.09 13.68
CA GLY A 72 -38.98 6.45 14.34
C GLY A 72 -38.00 5.29 14.43
N ILE A 73 -38.50 4.11 14.86
CA ILE A 73 -37.67 2.89 14.93
C ILE A 73 -37.12 2.51 13.57
N GLY A 74 -37.91 2.59 12.49
CA GLY A 74 -37.47 2.33 11.14
C GLY A 74 -36.35 3.27 10.71
N THR A 75 -36.51 4.57 11.01
CA THR A 75 -35.50 5.57 10.71
C THR A 75 -34.20 5.31 11.49
N ILE A 76 -34.31 4.96 12.78
CA ILE A 76 -33.15 4.61 13.62
C ILE A 76 -32.39 3.42 13.02
N ARG A 77 -33.09 2.39 12.59
CA ARG A 77 -32.49 1.18 12.02
C ARG A 77 -31.67 1.47 10.78
N ASP A 78 -32.05 2.47 9.99
CA ASP A 78 -31.38 2.85 8.75
C ASP A 78 -30.16 3.76 8.97
N ILE A 79 -29.94 4.25 10.18
CA ILE A 79 -28.80 5.12 10.48
C ILE A 79 -27.49 4.32 10.44
N GLN A 80 -26.53 4.82 9.67
CA GLN A 80 -25.18 4.26 9.59
C GLN A 80 -24.17 5.40 9.49
N PRO A 81 -22.94 5.22 10.00
CA PRO A 81 -21.87 6.18 9.71
C PRO A 81 -21.61 6.23 8.21
N LEU A 82 -21.37 7.41 7.69
CA LEU A 82 -20.86 7.58 6.33
C LEU A 82 -19.37 7.30 6.35
N VAL A 83 -18.97 6.13 5.85
CA VAL A 83 -17.59 5.65 5.86
C VAL A 83 -16.91 6.11 4.59
N VAL A 84 -16.05 7.11 4.69
CA VAL A 84 -15.35 7.73 3.56
C VAL A 84 -13.85 7.82 3.79
N LYS A 85 -13.44 8.12 5.02
CA LYS A 85 -12.04 8.50 5.32
C LYS A 85 -11.05 7.38 5.06
N LYS A 86 -11.28 6.21 5.65
CA LYS A 86 -10.40 5.05 5.45
C LYS A 86 -10.42 4.52 4.01
N PRO A 87 -11.58 4.33 3.37
CA PRO A 87 -11.62 3.89 1.98
C PRO A 87 -10.89 4.84 1.03
N THR A 88 -11.04 6.16 1.23
CA THR A 88 -10.35 7.16 0.41
C THR A 88 -8.83 7.07 0.57
N ALA A 89 -8.35 6.94 1.80
CA ALA A 89 -6.93 6.79 2.09
C ALA A 89 -6.37 5.51 1.45
N LYS A 90 -7.08 4.39 1.61
CA LYS A 90 -6.67 3.10 1.02
C LYS A 90 -6.63 3.16 -0.51
N SER A 91 -7.57 3.87 -1.13
CA SER A 91 -7.62 4.05 -2.59
C SER A 91 -6.41 4.84 -3.09
N LYS A 92 -6.02 5.91 -2.40
CA LYS A 92 -4.83 6.70 -2.75
C LYS A 92 -3.55 5.88 -2.60
N ILE A 93 -3.46 5.09 -1.53
CA ILE A 93 -2.33 4.19 -1.30
C ILE A 93 -2.24 3.15 -2.42
N GLU A 94 -3.36 2.55 -2.79
CA GLU A 94 -3.40 1.55 -3.87
C GLU A 94 -2.96 2.15 -5.21
N SER A 95 -3.37 3.36 -5.52
CA SER A 95 -2.94 4.06 -6.73
C SER A 95 -1.43 4.27 -6.76
N ALA A 96 -0.85 4.67 -5.62
CA ALA A 96 0.60 4.83 -5.50
C ALA A 96 1.34 3.48 -5.65
N VAL A 97 0.79 2.41 -5.09
CA VAL A 97 1.34 1.06 -5.22
C VAL A 97 1.31 0.60 -6.68
N GLU A 98 0.20 0.79 -7.38
CA GLU A 98 0.09 0.39 -8.79
C GLU A 98 1.08 1.16 -9.67
N LYS A 99 1.26 2.45 -9.41
CA LYS A 99 2.26 3.26 -10.09
C LYS A 99 3.67 2.72 -9.86
N LYS A 100 3.99 2.39 -8.62
CA LYS A 100 5.30 1.83 -8.25
C LYS A 100 5.52 0.45 -8.89
N LYS A 101 4.50 -0.40 -8.91
CA LYS A 101 4.56 -1.70 -9.61
C LYS A 101 4.95 -1.54 -11.07
N THR A 102 4.33 -0.59 -11.75
CA THR A 102 4.64 -0.29 -13.14
C THR A 102 6.08 0.16 -13.31
N GLU A 103 6.55 1.06 -12.43
CA GLU A 103 7.95 1.53 -12.44
C GLU A 103 8.93 0.36 -12.25
N ILE A 104 8.65 -0.53 -11.30
CA ILE A 104 9.49 -1.70 -11.03
C ILE A 104 9.54 -2.63 -12.25
N LYS A 105 8.38 -2.93 -12.83
CA LYS A 105 8.28 -3.84 -13.99
C LYS A 105 8.96 -3.27 -15.24
N GLN A 106 9.03 -1.95 -15.38
CA GLN A 106 9.61 -1.27 -16.52
C GLN A 106 11.08 -0.89 -16.30
N THR A 107 11.66 -1.24 -15.17
CA THR A 107 13.06 -0.92 -14.86
C THR A 107 13.97 -1.64 -15.84
N GLN A 108 14.79 -0.86 -16.54
CA GLN A 108 15.78 -1.40 -17.47
C GLN A 108 16.98 -1.94 -16.72
N ASN A 109 17.61 -2.96 -17.29
CA ASN A 109 18.81 -3.60 -16.73
C ASN A 109 18.56 -4.26 -15.35
N ALA A 110 17.30 -4.55 -15.02
CA ALA A 110 16.96 -5.36 -13.87
C ALA A 110 16.80 -6.82 -14.28
N THR A 111 17.19 -7.74 -13.40
CA THR A 111 16.90 -9.15 -13.60
C THR A 111 15.46 -9.47 -13.22
N HIS A 112 14.93 -10.59 -13.70
CA HIS A 112 13.61 -11.06 -13.29
C HIS A 112 13.55 -11.31 -11.78
N ASP A 113 14.65 -11.78 -11.20
CA ASP A 113 14.77 -12.02 -9.75
C ASP A 113 14.66 -10.70 -8.96
N GLU A 114 15.34 -9.66 -9.43
CA GLU A 114 15.27 -8.33 -8.79
C GLU A 114 13.88 -7.72 -8.87
N VAL A 115 13.20 -7.85 -10.01
CA VAL A 115 11.84 -7.36 -10.19
C VAL A 115 10.90 -8.10 -9.25
N ARG A 116 11.00 -9.42 -9.18
CA ARG A 116 10.17 -10.25 -8.30
C ARG A 116 10.35 -9.86 -6.84
N GLU A 117 11.61 -9.73 -6.39
CA GLU A 117 11.91 -9.33 -5.01
C GLU A 117 11.40 -7.92 -4.72
N GLY A 118 11.58 -6.99 -5.66
CA GLY A 118 11.05 -5.63 -5.52
C GLY A 118 9.54 -5.60 -5.38
N LEU A 119 8.83 -6.41 -6.17
CA LEU A 119 7.37 -6.52 -6.07
C LEU A 119 6.94 -7.16 -4.75
N ASN A 120 7.69 -8.15 -4.26
CA ASN A 120 7.41 -8.76 -2.96
C ASN A 120 7.57 -7.76 -1.82
N GLN A 121 8.64 -6.98 -1.84
CA GLN A 121 8.89 -5.94 -0.83
C GLN A 121 7.82 -4.86 -0.88
N LEU A 122 7.42 -4.44 -2.08
CA LEU A 122 6.34 -3.46 -2.26
C LEU A 122 5.02 -4.00 -1.70
N ASN A 123 4.72 -5.27 -1.92
CA ASN A 123 3.51 -5.90 -1.38
C ASN A 123 3.50 -5.85 0.15
N GLN A 124 4.64 -6.09 0.78
CA GLN A 124 4.75 -5.99 2.25
C GLN A 124 4.49 -4.56 2.74
N ILE A 125 5.03 -3.56 2.04
CA ILE A 125 4.76 -2.14 2.33
C ILE A 125 3.27 -1.85 2.19
N HIS A 126 2.64 -2.36 1.12
CA HIS A 126 1.20 -2.18 0.86
C HIS A 126 0.34 -2.80 1.96
N GLU A 127 0.64 -4.05 2.37
CA GLU A 127 -0.11 -4.72 3.42
C GLU A 127 0.00 -3.98 4.76
N LYS A 128 1.20 -3.51 5.09
CA LYS A 128 1.41 -2.69 6.30
C LYS A 128 0.62 -1.38 6.21
N ALA A 129 0.63 -0.73 5.05
CA ALA A 129 -0.10 0.52 4.84
C ALA A 129 -1.62 0.34 5.03
N LYS A 130 -2.19 -0.70 4.46
CA LYS A 130 -3.62 -1.02 4.64
C LYS A 130 -3.95 -1.27 6.12
N ASN A 131 -3.09 -1.98 6.80
CA ASN A 131 -3.27 -2.31 8.21
C ASN A 131 -3.21 -1.05 9.08
N ASP A 132 -2.24 -0.17 8.83
CA ASP A 132 -2.09 1.09 9.56
C ASP A 132 -3.33 1.97 9.40
N VAL A 133 -3.90 2.06 8.19
CA VAL A 133 -5.15 2.79 7.94
C VAL A 133 -6.32 2.11 8.68
N ASN A 134 -6.44 0.80 8.58
CA ASN A 134 -7.54 0.06 9.21
C ASN A 134 -7.52 0.19 10.73
N GLN A 135 -6.35 0.26 11.35
CA GLN A 135 -6.19 0.39 12.80
C GLN A 135 -6.32 1.83 13.29
N SER A 136 -6.33 2.82 12.40
CA SER A 136 -6.52 4.21 12.76
C SER A 136 -7.93 4.43 13.30
N GLN A 137 -8.07 5.30 14.30
CA GLN A 137 -9.35 5.57 14.94
C GLN A 137 -9.92 6.93 14.55
N THR A 138 -9.07 7.95 14.45
CA THR A 138 -9.49 9.32 14.13
C THR A 138 -9.14 9.68 12.68
N ASN A 139 -9.80 10.72 12.16
CA ASN A 139 -9.47 11.27 10.85
C ASN A 139 -7.99 11.65 10.77
N GLN A 140 -7.46 12.27 11.83
CA GLN A 140 -6.05 12.67 11.85
C GLN A 140 -5.12 11.46 11.79
N GLN A 141 -5.45 10.39 12.50
CA GLN A 141 -4.66 9.16 12.44
C GLN A 141 -4.69 8.53 11.06
N VAL A 142 -5.85 8.54 10.39
CA VAL A 142 -5.97 8.08 9.00
C VAL A 142 -5.09 8.91 8.07
N GLU A 143 -5.13 10.22 8.21
CA GLU A 143 -4.30 11.14 7.39
C GLU A 143 -2.81 10.89 7.63
N ASN A 144 -2.40 10.69 8.87
CA ASN A 144 -1.00 10.40 9.20
C ASN A 144 -0.56 9.05 8.62
N ALA A 145 -1.39 8.02 8.75
CA ALA A 145 -1.10 6.70 8.18
C ALA A 145 -1.01 6.76 6.65
N GLU A 146 -1.92 7.50 6.01
CA GLU A 146 -1.89 7.71 4.57
C GLU A 146 -0.60 8.40 4.13
N GLN A 147 -0.24 9.50 4.77
CA GLN A 147 0.95 10.28 4.40
C GLN A 147 2.22 9.46 4.59
N ASN A 148 2.35 8.78 5.73
CA ASN A 148 3.51 7.93 6.01
C ASN A 148 3.63 6.80 5.00
N SER A 149 2.51 6.19 4.63
CA SER A 149 2.49 5.10 3.66
C SER A 149 2.85 5.59 2.25
N LEU A 150 2.31 6.72 1.83
CA LEU A 150 2.63 7.32 0.54
C LEU A 150 4.12 7.67 0.47
N ASP A 151 4.68 8.22 1.53
CA ASP A 151 6.11 8.53 1.59
C ASP A 151 6.97 7.27 1.46
N GLN A 152 6.61 6.20 2.17
CA GLN A 152 7.31 4.91 2.08
C GLN A 152 7.25 4.32 0.68
N ILE A 153 6.08 4.36 0.04
CA ILE A 153 5.89 3.83 -1.31
C ILE A 153 6.68 4.66 -2.32
N ASN A 154 6.58 5.98 -2.24
CA ASN A 154 7.23 6.89 -3.18
C ASN A 154 8.74 6.85 -3.05
N ASN A 155 9.27 6.63 -1.86
CA ASN A 155 10.71 6.57 -1.60
C ASN A 155 11.29 5.16 -1.72
N PHE A 156 10.44 4.16 -1.88
CA PHE A 156 10.90 2.78 -2.02
C PHE A 156 11.70 2.62 -3.31
N ARG A 157 12.91 2.06 -3.17
CA ARG A 157 13.82 1.76 -4.27
C ARG A 157 14.29 0.32 -4.12
N PRO A 158 13.82 -0.60 -4.96
CA PRO A 158 14.36 -1.95 -5.00
C PRO A 158 15.84 -1.94 -5.35
N ASP A 159 16.53 -3.00 -4.95
CA ASP A 159 17.93 -3.18 -5.33
C ASP A 159 18.00 -3.73 -6.75
N PHE A 160 18.48 -2.91 -7.69
CA PHE A 160 18.68 -3.26 -9.09
C PHE A 160 20.16 -3.23 -9.47
N SER A 161 21.04 -3.58 -8.53
CA SER A 161 22.50 -3.42 -8.69
C SER A 161 23.20 -4.67 -9.23
N LYS A 162 22.50 -5.78 -9.48
CA LYS A 162 23.13 -7.06 -9.84
C LYS A 162 24.03 -6.95 -11.06
N LYS A 163 23.51 -6.44 -12.17
CA LYS A 163 24.28 -6.30 -13.41
C LYS A 163 25.40 -5.28 -13.27
N ARG A 164 25.10 -4.13 -12.63
CA ARG A 164 26.10 -3.09 -12.40
C ARG A 164 27.27 -3.61 -11.59
N ASN A 165 27.00 -4.38 -10.54
CA ASN A 165 28.06 -4.96 -9.71
C ASN A 165 28.89 -5.98 -10.49
N ALA A 166 28.23 -6.79 -11.32
CA ALA A 166 28.94 -7.76 -12.18
C ALA A 166 29.83 -7.04 -13.17
N VAL A 167 29.34 -5.99 -13.82
CA VAL A 167 30.15 -5.16 -14.75
C VAL A 167 31.35 -4.53 -14.03
N ALA A 168 31.13 -4.04 -12.81
CA ALA A 168 32.23 -3.45 -12.02
C ALA A 168 33.33 -4.46 -11.73
N GLU A 169 33.01 -5.72 -11.45
CA GLU A 169 34.00 -6.78 -11.26
C GLU A 169 34.77 -7.09 -12.55
N ILE A 170 34.09 -7.09 -13.68
CA ILE A 170 34.72 -7.26 -15.00
C ILE A 170 35.68 -6.12 -15.30
N VAL A 171 35.26 -4.88 -15.06
CA VAL A 171 36.11 -3.69 -15.29
C VAL A 171 37.35 -3.73 -14.39
N LYS A 172 37.20 -4.16 -13.14
CA LYS A 172 38.31 -4.33 -12.22
C LYS A 172 39.30 -5.38 -12.72
N ALA A 173 38.80 -6.52 -13.19
CA ALA A 173 39.63 -7.58 -13.77
C ALA A 173 40.35 -7.10 -15.04
N GLN A 174 39.67 -6.32 -15.86
CA GLN A 174 40.26 -5.69 -17.03
C GLN A 174 41.44 -4.80 -16.66
N GLN A 175 41.29 -3.95 -15.67
CA GLN A 175 42.33 -3.03 -15.22
C GLN A 175 43.52 -3.82 -14.70
N ASN A 176 43.32 -4.86 -13.92
CA ASN A 176 44.40 -5.72 -13.43
C ASN A 176 45.15 -6.37 -14.62
N LYS A 177 44.45 -6.80 -15.64
CA LYS A 177 45.05 -7.42 -16.82
C LYS A 177 45.79 -6.39 -17.66
N ILE A 178 45.29 -5.17 -17.79
CA ILE A 178 46.02 -4.08 -18.46
C ILE A 178 47.36 -3.85 -17.78
N ASP A 179 47.36 -3.79 -16.44
CA ASP A 179 48.61 -3.57 -15.67
C ASP A 179 49.61 -4.71 -15.91
N GLU A 180 49.13 -5.97 -15.91
CA GLU A 180 49.97 -7.12 -16.23
C GLU A 180 50.61 -7.03 -17.63
N ILE A 181 49.80 -6.68 -18.64
CA ILE A 181 50.26 -6.56 -20.03
C ILE A 181 51.29 -5.44 -20.15
N GLU A 182 51.03 -4.28 -19.55
CA GLU A 182 51.95 -3.13 -19.62
C GLU A 182 53.25 -3.40 -18.89
N GLN A 183 53.28 -4.26 -17.89
CA GLN A 183 54.46 -4.60 -17.11
C GLN A 183 55.25 -5.79 -17.67
N GLU A 184 54.81 -6.39 -18.78
CA GLU A 184 55.50 -7.53 -19.38
C GLU A 184 56.73 -7.09 -20.14
N PHE A 185 57.89 -7.37 -19.57
CA PHE A 185 59.17 -6.92 -20.12
C PHE A 185 59.58 -7.65 -21.41
N SER A 186 59.12 -8.87 -21.61
CA SER A 186 59.51 -9.66 -22.77
C SER A 186 58.69 -9.37 -24.03
N ALA A 187 57.62 -8.59 -23.90
CA ALA A 187 56.72 -8.26 -25.00
C ALA A 187 57.13 -6.94 -25.67
N THR A 188 56.98 -6.89 -27.00
CA THR A 188 57.14 -5.64 -27.75
C THR A 188 55.95 -4.73 -27.56
N GLN A 189 56.10 -3.44 -27.89
CA GLN A 189 54.99 -2.50 -27.81
C GLN A 189 53.83 -2.91 -28.71
N GLU A 190 54.14 -3.40 -29.93
CA GLU A 190 53.12 -3.89 -30.85
C GLU A 190 52.35 -5.08 -30.27
N GLU A 191 53.04 -6.02 -29.63
CA GLU A 191 52.42 -7.16 -28.97
C GLU A 191 51.53 -6.70 -27.83
N LYS A 192 51.95 -5.72 -27.02
CA LYS A 192 51.17 -5.13 -25.95
C LYS A 192 49.91 -4.44 -26.49
N ASP A 193 50.04 -3.64 -27.54
CA ASP A 193 48.91 -2.92 -28.15
C ASP A 193 47.89 -3.88 -28.71
N ASN A 194 48.32 -4.96 -29.36
CA ASN A 194 47.43 -5.99 -29.87
C ASN A 194 46.66 -6.72 -28.72
N ALA A 195 47.40 -7.02 -27.65
CA ALA A 195 46.78 -7.68 -26.47
C ALA A 195 45.76 -6.77 -25.81
N LEU A 196 46.05 -5.48 -25.64
CA LEU A 196 45.14 -4.51 -25.07
C LEU A 196 43.88 -4.33 -25.92
N GLN A 197 44.02 -4.30 -27.25
CA GLN A 197 42.89 -4.21 -28.15
C GLN A 197 41.97 -5.46 -28.04
N HIS A 198 42.58 -6.64 -28.03
CA HIS A 198 41.87 -7.89 -27.92
C HIS A 198 41.13 -7.98 -26.57
N LEU A 199 41.78 -7.54 -25.50
CA LEU A 199 41.16 -7.48 -24.17
C LEU A 199 39.94 -6.53 -24.16
N ASP A 200 40.07 -5.36 -24.77
CA ASP A 200 38.97 -4.40 -24.87
C ASP A 200 37.77 -4.99 -25.60
N GLU A 201 37.98 -5.66 -26.72
CA GLU A 201 36.93 -6.32 -27.47
C GLU A 201 36.25 -7.44 -26.65
N GLN A 202 37.04 -8.23 -25.94
CA GLN A 202 36.57 -9.31 -25.09
C GLN A 202 35.71 -8.78 -23.94
N VAL A 203 36.17 -7.71 -23.29
CA VAL A 203 35.42 -7.08 -22.18
C VAL A 203 34.09 -6.52 -22.66
N LYS A 204 34.05 -5.91 -23.83
CA LYS A 204 32.82 -5.42 -24.44
C LYS A 204 31.81 -6.54 -24.64
N GLU A 205 32.23 -7.70 -25.13
CA GLU A 205 31.37 -8.87 -25.30
C GLU A 205 30.85 -9.40 -23.95
N ILE A 206 31.71 -9.45 -22.95
CA ILE A 206 31.33 -9.90 -21.60
C ILE A 206 30.28 -8.96 -21.01
N ILE A 207 30.50 -7.66 -21.08
CA ILE A 207 29.53 -6.66 -20.55
C ILE A 207 28.22 -6.76 -21.30
N ASN A 208 28.25 -6.95 -22.61
CA ASN A 208 27.02 -7.15 -23.39
C ASN A 208 26.26 -8.39 -22.94
N SER A 209 26.96 -9.51 -22.70
CA SER A 209 26.31 -10.73 -22.17
C SER A 209 25.69 -10.51 -20.81
N ILE A 210 26.36 -9.77 -19.92
CA ILE A 210 25.80 -9.43 -18.60
C ILE A 210 24.52 -8.59 -18.76
N ASN A 211 24.56 -7.57 -19.62
CA ASN A 211 23.44 -6.67 -19.83
C ASN A 211 22.23 -7.35 -20.49
N GLN A 212 22.47 -8.38 -21.30
CA GLN A 212 21.42 -9.15 -21.96
C GLN A 212 20.86 -10.30 -21.09
N ALA A 213 21.49 -10.61 -19.98
CA ALA A 213 21.04 -11.65 -19.07
C ALA A 213 19.66 -11.29 -18.47
N ASN A 214 18.81 -12.29 -18.30
CA ASN A 214 17.45 -12.11 -17.77
C ASN A 214 17.33 -12.46 -16.29
N THR A 215 18.16 -13.36 -15.80
CA THR A 215 18.09 -13.85 -14.41
C THR A 215 19.42 -13.58 -13.70
N ASP A 216 19.37 -13.63 -12.36
CA ASP A 216 20.58 -13.52 -11.52
C ASP A 216 21.58 -14.63 -11.87
N ASN A 217 21.12 -15.84 -12.11
CA ASN A 217 21.97 -16.96 -12.51
C ASN A 217 22.68 -16.68 -13.84
N GLU A 218 21.98 -16.16 -14.82
CA GLU A 218 22.57 -15.80 -16.11
C GLU A 218 23.62 -14.70 -15.96
N VAL A 219 23.38 -13.72 -15.10
CA VAL A 219 24.36 -12.67 -14.76
C VAL A 219 25.60 -13.31 -14.13
N ASP A 220 25.43 -14.17 -13.16
CA ASP A 220 26.54 -14.86 -12.48
C ASP A 220 27.34 -15.72 -13.45
N ASN A 221 26.67 -16.45 -14.33
CA ASN A 221 27.35 -17.29 -15.33
C ASN A 221 28.16 -16.45 -16.33
N ALA A 222 27.58 -15.36 -16.84
CA ALA A 222 28.25 -14.45 -17.75
C ALA A 222 29.48 -13.82 -17.08
N LYS A 223 29.33 -13.39 -15.82
CA LYS A 223 30.45 -12.82 -15.05
C LYS A 223 31.56 -13.86 -14.83
N THR A 224 31.23 -15.04 -14.38
CA THR A 224 32.20 -16.11 -14.08
C THR A 224 32.96 -16.52 -15.34
N SER A 225 32.24 -16.76 -16.45
CA SER A 225 32.86 -17.08 -17.73
C SER A 225 33.77 -15.95 -18.21
N GLY A 226 33.30 -14.72 -18.04
CA GLY A 226 34.06 -13.53 -18.43
C GLY A 226 35.35 -13.37 -17.61
N LEU A 227 35.31 -13.56 -16.31
CA LEU A 227 36.48 -13.50 -15.44
C LEU A 227 37.47 -14.58 -15.80
N ASN A 228 37.04 -15.79 -16.10
CA ASN A 228 37.90 -16.88 -16.52
C ASN A 228 38.60 -16.56 -17.86
N ASN A 229 37.83 -16.03 -18.80
CA ASN A 229 38.39 -15.64 -20.12
C ASN A 229 39.45 -14.56 -19.99
N ILE A 230 39.24 -13.56 -19.15
CA ILE A 230 40.20 -12.49 -18.89
C ILE A 230 41.48 -13.06 -18.25
N THR A 231 41.33 -13.98 -17.31
CA THR A 231 42.44 -14.59 -16.58
C THR A 231 43.32 -15.45 -17.51
N GLU A 232 42.72 -16.17 -18.45
CA GLU A 232 43.43 -17.02 -19.42
C GLU A 232 44.22 -16.22 -20.45
N TYR A 233 43.99 -14.97 -20.56
CA TYR A 233 44.62 -14.07 -21.48
C TYR A 233 46.08 -13.72 -21.08
#